data_b9d28fef9da2290234022a03d138e30d
#
_entry.id   b9d28fef9da2290234022a03d138e30d
#
_cell.length_a   1.000
_cell.length_b   1.000
_cell.length_c   1.000
_cell.angle_alpha   90.00
_cell.angle_beta   90.00
_cell.angle_gamma   90.00
#
_symmetry.space_group_name_H-M   'P 1'
#
loop_
_entity.id
_entity.type
_entity.pdbx_description
1 polymer ?
#
loop_
_entity_poly.entity_id
_entity_poly.type
_entity_poly.pdbx_seq_one_letter_code
_entity_poly.pdbx_strand_id
1 'polypeptide(L)'
;MLLLKIEKKVISDLNKCYAMSRLTWQDKDCFLVAAEKKDPCYLFSEEGELLDTVWTKPGGVMTMVPVPGTQGQFLATHKFYSPNDSADAKIVIATFRGPGDWEIRTLCEAPFVHRFGILNRNGVNWLLVCCLKSDHEYKNDWRFPGACYASVLPGDLSVFNEDHPLTLEPVMEDMLRNHGYSQVRLDGYDAAVVGCEEGTFLFRPPVAPGKEWDVEMLCAVPSSDSVLIDFDGDGKLELGTISPFHGSSLTVWHLDEFGNYVPSWKLPNPEKDTEMLHATWAGTLLGKPTWCVGWRKGTRSTIAITYEDGAYRTEFIDQNTGCANLMHFVNSAGEDVLVGTNREIDEVAMYVVRE
;
A
#
# COMPACT_ATOMS: atom_id res chain seq x y z
N MET A 1 30.17 8.36 -0.04
CA MET A 1 28.74 8.32 -0.40
C MET A 1 28.64 7.60 -1.74
N LEU A 2 28.19 6.37 -1.72
CA LEU A 2 27.89 5.62 -2.96
C LEU A 2 26.51 6.13 -3.42
N LEU A 3 26.48 6.74 -4.60
CA LEU A 3 25.22 7.15 -5.23
C LEU A 3 24.53 5.89 -5.77
N LEU A 4 23.22 5.79 -5.57
CA LEU A 4 22.44 4.71 -6.18
C LEU A 4 22.56 4.75 -7.70
N LYS A 5 22.91 3.61 -8.29
CA LYS A 5 22.83 3.41 -9.74
C LYS A 5 21.46 2.82 -10.06
N ILE A 6 20.66 3.57 -10.77
CA ILE A 6 19.30 3.17 -11.14
C ILE A 6 19.24 2.87 -12.63
N GLU A 7 18.88 1.64 -12.96
CA GLU A 7 18.59 1.23 -14.33
C GLU A 7 17.06 1.13 -14.48
N LYS A 8 16.47 2.09 -15.19
CA LYS A 8 15.03 2.14 -15.44
C LYS A 8 14.66 1.37 -16.70
N LYS A 9 13.64 0.51 -16.59
CA LYS A 9 12.97 -0.19 -17.69
C LYS A 9 11.48 0.10 -17.66
N VAL A 10 10.94 0.75 -18.67
CA VAL A 10 9.49 0.89 -18.87
C VAL A 10 8.96 -0.44 -19.40
N ILE A 11 7.95 -1.00 -18.73
CA ILE A 11 7.40 -2.32 -19.05
C ILE A 11 5.99 -2.27 -19.63
N SER A 12 5.26 -1.18 -19.39
CA SER A 12 3.90 -1.01 -19.92
C SER A 12 3.46 0.45 -19.90
N ASP A 13 2.65 0.81 -20.88
CA ASP A 13 1.77 1.97 -20.84
C ASP A 13 0.41 1.49 -20.28
N LEU A 14 0.08 1.90 -19.07
CA LEU A 14 -1.21 1.59 -18.45
C LEU A 14 -1.85 2.87 -17.92
N ASN A 15 -2.95 3.28 -18.56
CA ASN A 15 -3.64 4.51 -18.20
C ASN A 15 -4.08 4.48 -16.73
N LYS A 16 -3.63 5.49 -15.97
CA LYS A 16 -3.85 5.61 -14.52
C LYS A 16 -3.46 4.34 -13.75
N CYS A 17 -2.29 3.77 -14.10
CA CYS A 17 -1.70 2.67 -13.34
C CYS A 17 -1.60 3.03 -11.85
N TYR A 18 -1.93 2.09 -10.96
CA TYR A 18 -2.04 2.41 -9.55
C TYR A 18 -1.67 1.24 -8.63
N ALA A 19 -2.52 0.24 -8.48
CA ALA A 19 -2.30 -0.87 -7.56
C ALA A 19 -1.27 -1.86 -8.09
N MET A 20 -0.49 -2.42 -7.17
CA MET A 20 0.50 -3.47 -7.44
C MET A 20 0.50 -4.50 -6.34
N SER A 21 0.87 -5.72 -6.67
CA SER A 21 1.08 -6.80 -5.70
C SER A 21 1.99 -7.87 -6.27
N ARG A 22 2.78 -8.52 -5.41
CA ARG A 22 3.42 -9.80 -5.74
C ARG A 22 2.35 -10.87 -5.93
N LEU A 23 2.66 -11.90 -6.72
CA LEU A 23 1.82 -13.08 -6.88
C LEU A 23 2.68 -14.28 -7.24
N THR A 24 2.56 -15.39 -6.52
CA THR A 24 3.07 -16.67 -6.99
C THR A 24 2.06 -17.26 -7.98
N TRP A 25 2.52 -17.53 -9.20
CA TRP A 25 1.69 -18.03 -10.29
C TRP A 25 2.43 -19.13 -11.05
N GLN A 26 1.86 -20.33 -11.11
CA GLN A 26 2.46 -21.51 -11.75
C GLN A 26 3.91 -21.78 -11.29
N ASP A 27 4.12 -21.79 -9.98
CA ASP A 27 5.41 -21.97 -9.31
C ASP A 27 6.47 -20.90 -9.66
N LYS A 28 6.04 -19.74 -10.16
CA LYS A 28 6.91 -18.59 -10.47
C LYS A 28 6.50 -17.39 -9.65
N ASP A 29 7.49 -16.61 -9.27
CA ASP A 29 7.28 -15.31 -8.69
C ASP A 29 6.98 -14.30 -9.79
N CYS A 30 5.84 -13.64 -9.67
CA CYS A 30 5.29 -12.67 -10.62
C CYS A 30 4.81 -11.44 -9.87
N PHE A 31 4.32 -10.46 -10.61
CA PHE A 31 3.63 -9.34 -10.01
C PHE A 31 2.47 -8.83 -10.86
N LEU A 32 1.51 -8.23 -10.18
CA LEU A 32 0.31 -7.65 -10.75
C LEU A 32 0.43 -6.13 -10.79
N VAL A 33 -0.13 -5.51 -11.83
CA VAL A 33 -0.34 -4.06 -11.89
C VAL A 33 -1.75 -3.79 -12.42
N ALA A 34 -2.51 -2.93 -11.72
CA ALA A 34 -3.87 -2.59 -12.08
C ALA A 34 -4.11 -1.08 -12.09
N ALA A 35 -5.11 -0.65 -12.86
CA ALA A 35 -5.46 0.74 -13.03
C ALA A 35 -6.44 1.26 -11.96
N GLU A 36 -6.27 2.53 -11.54
CA GLU A 36 -7.23 3.27 -10.72
C GLU A 36 -8.58 3.48 -11.43
N LYS A 37 -8.58 3.60 -12.73
CA LYS A 37 -9.79 3.88 -13.52
C LYS A 37 -10.36 2.61 -14.14
N LYS A 38 -10.83 2.66 -15.37
CA LYS A 38 -11.58 1.58 -16.02
C LYS A 38 -10.70 0.66 -16.88
N ASP A 39 -9.40 0.73 -16.68
CA ASP A 39 -8.39 0.03 -17.46
C ASP A 39 -8.02 -1.33 -16.86
N PRO A 40 -7.22 -2.16 -17.55
CA PRO A 40 -6.94 -3.52 -17.16
C PRO A 40 -6.16 -3.72 -15.85
N CYS A 41 -6.11 -4.99 -15.43
CA CYS A 41 -5.09 -5.56 -14.56
C CYS A 41 -4.23 -6.54 -15.36
N TYR A 42 -2.93 -6.38 -15.27
CA TYR A 42 -1.93 -7.19 -15.94
C TYR A 42 -1.10 -8.00 -14.95
N LEU A 43 -0.69 -9.20 -15.38
CA LEU A 43 0.28 -10.05 -14.71
C LEU A 43 1.60 -9.98 -15.47
N PHE A 44 2.69 -9.68 -14.75
CA PHE A 44 4.05 -9.60 -15.30
C PHE A 44 4.98 -10.63 -14.64
N SER A 45 5.99 -11.09 -15.39
CA SER A 45 7.13 -11.82 -14.84
C SER A 45 8.02 -10.88 -14.01
N GLU A 46 8.97 -11.44 -13.26
CA GLU A 46 9.98 -10.64 -12.53
C GLU A 46 10.87 -9.80 -13.47
N GLU A 47 11.00 -10.19 -14.74
CA GLU A 47 11.72 -9.45 -15.77
C GLU A 47 10.88 -8.36 -16.44
N GLY A 48 9.58 -8.27 -16.07
CA GLY A 48 8.63 -7.28 -16.60
C GLY A 48 8.05 -7.67 -17.96
N GLU A 49 7.98 -8.96 -18.27
CA GLU A 49 7.26 -9.46 -19.44
C GLU A 49 5.78 -9.63 -19.13
N LEU A 50 4.89 -9.14 -20.00
CA LEU A 50 3.46 -9.34 -19.85
C LEU A 50 3.13 -10.83 -20.05
N LEU A 51 2.63 -11.48 -19.00
CA LEU A 51 2.27 -12.89 -19.01
C LEU A 51 0.80 -13.13 -19.26
N ASP A 52 -0.08 -12.29 -18.68
CA ASP A 52 -1.53 -12.45 -18.82
C ASP A 52 -2.28 -11.14 -18.54
N THR A 53 -3.55 -11.09 -18.98
CA THR A 53 -4.51 -10.03 -18.62
C THR A 53 -5.56 -10.61 -17.70
N VAL A 54 -5.53 -10.20 -16.42
CA VAL A 54 -6.42 -10.74 -15.40
C VAL A 54 -7.87 -10.30 -15.64
N TRP A 55 -8.07 -9.03 -15.98
CA TRP A 55 -9.34 -8.45 -16.46
C TRP A 55 -9.07 -7.21 -17.30
N THR A 56 -10.04 -6.89 -18.15
CA THR A 56 -10.02 -5.65 -18.93
C THR A 56 -10.87 -4.55 -18.31
N LYS A 57 -11.85 -4.91 -17.47
CA LYS A 57 -12.78 -4.05 -16.72
C LYS A 57 -13.28 -4.82 -15.48
N PRO A 58 -13.77 -4.14 -14.42
CA PRO A 58 -14.16 -2.72 -14.37
C PRO A 58 -13.05 -1.76 -13.96
N GLY A 59 -11.88 -2.21 -13.46
CA GLY A 59 -10.87 -1.36 -12.83
C GLY A 59 -11.33 -0.79 -11.48
N GLY A 60 -10.87 0.40 -11.12
CA GLY A 60 -11.13 0.98 -9.80
C GLY A 60 -10.32 0.27 -8.71
N VAL A 61 -9.06 -0.05 -9.01
CA VAL A 61 -8.22 -0.90 -8.14
C VAL A 61 -7.27 -0.03 -7.34
N MET A 62 -7.50 0.01 -6.03
CA MET A 62 -6.65 0.75 -5.09
C MET A 62 -5.64 -0.14 -4.39
N THR A 63 -6.00 -1.41 -4.16
CA THR A 63 -5.19 -2.38 -3.43
C THR A 63 -5.39 -3.77 -4.01
N MET A 64 -4.31 -4.54 -4.06
CA MET A 64 -4.29 -5.97 -4.35
C MET A 64 -3.44 -6.68 -3.31
N VAL A 65 -3.87 -7.87 -2.85
CA VAL A 65 -3.15 -8.66 -1.85
C VAL A 65 -3.26 -10.14 -2.21
N PRO A 66 -2.16 -10.90 -2.31
CA PRO A 66 -2.21 -12.34 -2.57
C PRO A 66 -2.87 -13.06 -1.40
N VAL A 67 -3.63 -14.10 -1.69
CA VAL A 67 -4.22 -14.94 -0.66
C VAL A 67 -3.14 -15.90 -0.13
N PRO A 68 -2.82 -15.88 1.18
CA PRO A 68 -1.76 -16.72 1.73
C PRO A 68 -1.98 -18.20 1.48
N GLY A 69 -0.91 -18.91 1.12
CA GLY A 69 -0.93 -20.36 0.88
C GLY A 69 -1.57 -20.79 -0.44
N THR A 70 -1.87 -19.84 -1.34
CA THR A 70 -2.43 -20.12 -2.67
C THR A 70 -1.46 -19.72 -3.78
N GLN A 71 -1.71 -20.25 -4.98
CA GLN A 71 -1.06 -19.80 -6.22
C GLN A 71 -2.11 -19.27 -7.19
N GLY A 72 -1.84 -18.10 -7.79
CA GLY A 72 -2.76 -17.48 -8.75
C GLY A 72 -4.09 -17.04 -8.13
N GLN A 73 -4.14 -16.79 -6.81
CA GLN A 73 -5.31 -16.22 -6.16
C GLN A 73 -4.94 -14.97 -5.34
N PHE A 74 -5.72 -13.91 -5.52
CA PHE A 74 -5.52 -12.66 -4.81
C PHE A 74 -6.84 -11.91 -4.59
N LEU A 75 -6.84 -11.01 -3.62
CA LEU A 75 -7.91 -10.06 -3.36
C LEU A 75 -7.60 -8.72 -4.04
N ALA A 76 -8.63 -8.04 -4.54
CA ALA A 76 -8.49 -6.71 -5.13
C ALA A 76 -9.69 -5.81 -4.82
N THR A 77 -9.46 -4.51 -4.69
CA THR A 77 -10.58 -3.56 -4.76
C THR A 77 -11.10 -3.46 -6.19
N HIS A 78 -12.39 -3.35 -6.35
CA HIS A 78 -13.05 -3.01 -7.62
C HIS A 78 -13.97 -1.81 -7.43
N LYS A 79 -14.14 -1.02 -8.50
CA LYS A 79 -15.08 0.11 -8.59
C LYS A 79 -14.79 1.29 -7.66
N PHE A 80 -13.56 1.45 -7.20
CA PHE A 80 -13.12 2.68 -6.56
C PHE A 80 -12.50 3.61 -7.60
N TYR A 81 -13.28 4.44 -8.26
CA TYR A 81 -12.77 5.33 -9.32
C TYR A 81 -12.28 6.69 -8.82
N SER A 82 -12.76 7.11 -7.66
CA SER A 82 -12.31 8.27 -6.89
C SER A 82 -13.00 8.28 -5.53
N PRO A 83 -12.57 9.11 -4.57
CA PRO A 83 -13.28 9.26 -3.29
C PRO A 83 -14.77 9.65 -3.41
N ASN A 84 -15.17 10.19 -4.56
CA ASN A 84 -16.55 10.60 -4.84
C ASN A 84 -17.25 9.69 -5.88
N ASP A 85 -16.63 8.60 -6.25
CA ASP A 85 -17.16 7.59 -7.17
C ASP A 85 -16.65 6.22 -6.71
N SER A 86 -17.09 5.80 -5.52
CA SER A 86 -16.67 4.57 -4.85
C SER A 86 -17.72 4.02 -3.87
N ALA A 87 -18.96 4.49 -3.95
CA ALA A 87 -20.06 3.95 -3.14
C ALA A 87 -20.33 2.47 -3.48
N ASP A 88 -20.07 2.04 -4.72
CA ASP A 88 -20.20 0.65 -5.18
C ASP A 88 -18.88 -0.15 -5.05
N ALA A 89 -17.89 0.40 -4.35
CA ALA A 89 -16.62 -0.29 -4.19
C ALA A 89 -16.78 -1.57 -3.36
N LYS A 90 -15.99 -2.56 -3.72
CA LYS A 90 -16.00 -3.88 -3.10
C LYS A 90 -14.63 -4.52 -3.12
N ILE A 91 -14.44 -5.57 -2.36
CA ILE A 91 -13.29 -6.46 -2.47
C ILE A 91 -13.71 -7.71 -3.22
N VAL A 92 -12.95 -8.08 -4.24
CA VAL A 92 -13.16 -9.27 -5.06
C VAL A 92 -12.05 -10.29 -4.84
N ILE A 93 -12.37 -11.56 -5.12
CA ILE A 93 -11.43 -12.68 -5.21
C ILE A 93 -11.16 -12.90 -6.69
N ALA A 94 -9.91 -12.79 -7.12
CA ALA A 94 -9.46 -13.20 -8.44
C ALA A 94 -8.75 -14.54 -8.33
N THR A 95 -9.17 -15.52 -9.15
CA THR A 95 -8.61 -16.88 -9.14
C THR A 95 -8.26 -17.30 -10.55
N PHE A 96 -7.01 -17.68 -10.78
CA PHE A 96 -6.55 -18.24 -12.05
C PHE A 96 -7.20 -19.59 -12.33
N ARG A 97 -7.79 -19.76 -13.51
CA ARG A 97 -8.39 -21.00 -13.99
C ARG A 97 -7.66 -21.60 -15.20
N GLY A 98 -6.97 -20.75 -15.94
CA GLY A 98 -6.20 -21.10 -17.12
C GLY A 98 -5.72 -19.85 -17.85
N PRO A 99 -4.83 -19.96 -18.85
CA PRO A 99 -4.34 -18.80 -19.61
C PRO A 99 -5.49 -17.96 -20.19
N GLY A 100 -5.54 -16.67 -19.83
CA GLY A 100 -6.61 -15.74 -20.20
C GLY A 100 -7.94 -16.00 -19.49
N ASP A 101 -8.00 -16.93 -18.54
CA ASP A 101 -9.22 -17.29 -17.80
C ASP A 101 -9.02 -17.06 -16.30
N TRP A 102 -9.60 -15.97 -15.79
CA TRP A 102 -9.60 -15.57 -14.39
C TRP A 102 -11.04 -15.46 -13.88
N GLU A 103 -11.37 -16.25 -12.88
CA GLU A 103 -12.64 -16.13 -12.19
C GLU A 103 -12.59 -14.96 -11.20
N ILE A 104 -13.55 -14.02 -11.34
CA ILE A 104 -13.67 -12.87 -10.44
C ILE A 104 -14.98 -12.97 -9.68
N ARG A 105 -14.93 -13.09 -8.36
CA ARG A 105 -16.09 -13.18 -7.48
C ARG A 105 -16.03 -12.11 -6.39
N THR A 106 -17.16 -11.65 -5.92
CA THR A 106 -17.22 -10.74 -4.76
C THR A 106 -16.84 -11.47 -3.48
N LEU A 107 -15.89 -10.94 -2.72
CA LEU A 107 -15.61 -11.37 -1.35
C LEU A 107 -16.55 -10.66 -0.37
N CYS A 108 -16.60 -9.34 -0.42
CA CYS A 108 -17.46 -8.51 0.42
C CYS A 108 -17.73 -7.15 -0.23
N GLU A 109 -18.88 -6.58 0.06
CA GLU A 109 -19.17 -5.18 -0.19
C GLU A 109 -18.39 -4.33 0.81
N ALA A 110 -17.72 -3.31 0.33
CA ALA A 110 -16.92 -2.40 1.13
C ALA A 110 -16.95 -0.99 0.49
N PRO A 111 -18.06 -0.26 0.62
CA PRO A 111 -18.16 1.09 0.08
C PRO A 111 -16.98 1.97 0.52
N PHE A 112 -16.44 2.72 -0.43
CA PHE A 112 -15.29 3.61 -0.23
C PHE A 112 -13.99 2.93 0.25
N VAL A 113 -13.84 1.60 0.12
CA VAL A 113 -12.61 0.89 0.48
C VAL A 113 -11.44 1.41 -0.35
N HIS A 114 -10.42 1.91 0.32
CA HIS A 114 -9.20 2.42 -0.32
C HIS A 114 -8.02 1.45 -0.14
N ARG A 115 -7.80 1.00 1.09
CA ARG A 115 -6.73 0.06 1.42
C ARG A 115 -7.29 -1.13 2.20
N PHE A 116 -6.62 -2.26 2.07
CA PHE A 116 -6.84 -3.42 2.92
C PHE A 116 -5.59 -4.29 2.95
N GLY A 117 -5.50 -5.18 3.92
CA GLY A 117 -4.42 -6.15 4.01
C GLY A 117 -4.84 -7.41 4.71
N ILE A 118 -4.03 -8.46 4.56
CA ILE A 118 -4.18 -9.73 5.27
C ILE A 118 -3.06 -9.80 6.30
N LEU A 119 -3.41 -9.83 7.56
CA LEU A 119 -2.49 -9.89 8.70
C LEU A 119 -2.52 -11.26 9.33
N ASN A 120 -1.38 -11.89 9.53
CA ASN A 120 -1.29 -13.19 10.19
C ASN A 120 -0.86 -13.04 11.65
N ARG A 121 -1.63 -13.65 12.54
CA ARG A 121 -1.26 -13.83 13.95
C ARG A 121 -1.64 -15.23 14.43
N ASN A 122 -0.67 -15.97 14.95
CA ASN A 122 -0.86 -17.34 15.46
C ASN A 122 -1.52 -18.30 14.44
N GLY A 123 -1.21 -18.14 13.14
CA GLY A 123 -1.78 -18.95 12.07
C GLY A 123 -3.20 -18.56 11.64
N VAL A 124 -3.79 -17.52 12.23
CA VAL A 124 -5.06 -16.93 11.79
C VAL A 124 -4.80 -15.78 10.86
N ASN A 125 -5.42 -15.78 9.67
CA ASN A 125 -5.41 -14.67 8.73
C ASN A 125 -6.58 -13.74 9.03
N TRP A 126 -6.27 -12.47 9.20
CA TRP A 126 -7.23 -11.39 9.47
C TRP A 126 -7.24 -10.44 8.28
N LEU A 127 -8.39 -10.24 7.69
CA LEU A 127 -8.61 -9.16 6.73
C LEU A 127 -8.88 -7.87 7.50
N LEU A 128 -8.05 -6.83 7.29
CA LEU A 128 -8.29 -5.47 7.78
C LEU A 128 -8.59 -4.57 6.58
N VAL A 129 -9.73 -3.87 6.62
CA VAL A 129 -10.26 -3.06 5.52
C VAL A 129 -10.37 -1.61 5.95
N CYS A 130 -9.76 -0.69 5.22
CA CYS A 130 -9.76 0.74 5.48
C CYS A 130 -10.63 1.46 4.46
N CYS A 131 -11.77 2.00 4.92
CA CYS A 131 -12.69 2.79 4.11
C CYS A 131 -12.42 4.28 4.30
N LEU A 132 -12.20 4.99 3.21
CA LEU A 132 -11.76 6.39 3.19
C LEU A 132 -12.78 7.36 3.78
N LYS A 133 -14.05 7.03 3.61
CA LYS A 133 -15.24 7.73 4.10
C LYS A 133 -16.42 6.75 4.14
N SER A 134 -17.57 7.18 4.67
CA SER A 134 -18.78 6.34 4.74
C SER A 134 -19.88 6.78 3.78
N ASP A 135 -19.91 8.07 3.37
CA ASP A 135 -20.91 8.61 2.45
C ASP A 135 -20.46 9.94 1.83
N HIS A 136 -21.27 10.52 0.95
CA HIS A 136 -21.18 11.91 0.46
C HIS A 136 -22.51 12.35 -0.16
N GLU A 137 -22.85 13.61 -0.02
CA GLU A 137 -24.03 14.23 -0.64
C GLU A 137 -23.65 15.02 -1.91
N TYR A 138 -22.41 15.50 -2.00
CA TYR A 138 -21.88 16.25 -3.14
C TYR A 138 -20.39 15.96 -3.37
N LYS A 139 -19.88 16.37 -4.49
CA LYS A 139 -18.46 16.19 -4.82
C LYS A 139 -17.55 16.89 -3.79
N ASN A 140 -16.55 16.17 -3.30
CA ASN A 140 -15.61 16.60 -2.24
C ASN A 140 -16.28 16.81 -0.85
N ASP A 141 -17.38 16.12 -0.59
CA ASP A 141 -17.97 16.08 0.73
C ASP A 141 -17.15 15.14 1.65
N TRP A 142 -16.56 15.68 2.69
CA TRP A 142 -15.75 14.97 3.68
C TRP A 142 -16.37 15.01 5.09
N ARG A 143 -17.67 15.26 5.21
CA ARG A 143 -18.36 15.27 6.51
C ARG A 143 -18.61 13.88 7.09
N PHE A 144 -18.50 12.84 6.25
CA PHE A 144 -18.80 11.46 6.61
C PHE A 144 -17.45 10.70 6.77
N PRO A 145 -16.97 10.52 8.01
CA PRO A 145 -15.71 9.83 8.26
C PRO A 145 -15.76 8.39 7.80
N GLY A 146 -14.58 7.82 7.52
CA GLY A 146 -14.41 6.42 7.23
C GLY A 146 -14.26 5.57 8.49
N ALA A 147 -13.87 4.32 8.29
CA ALA A 147 -13.68 3.36 9.37
C ALA A 147 -12.69 2.26 8.94
N CYS A 148 -12.17 1.54 9.93
CA CYS A 148 -11.54 0.26 9.74
C CYS A 148 -12.48 -0.87 10.13
N TYR A 149 -12.62 -1.85 9.23
CA TYR A 149 -13.40 -3.06 9.45
C TYR A 149 -12.49 -4.27 9.39
N ALA A 150 -12.89 -5.38 9.99
CA ALA A 150 -12.13 -6.62 9.89
C ALA A 150 -13.01 -7.86 9.85
N SER A 151 -12.42 -8.95 9.39
CA SER A 151 -12.96 -10.30 9.49
C SER A 151 -11.84 -11.32 9.58
N VAL A 152 -12.14 -12.49 10.13
CA VAL A 152 -11.28 -13.67 9.93
C VAL A 152 -11.39 -14.09 8.47
N LEU A 153 -10.26 -14.21 7.78
CA LEU A 153 -10.20 -14.70 6.41
C LEU A 153 -9.97 -16.22 6.44
N PRO A 154 -10.95 -17.05 6.09
CA PRO A 154 -10.75 -18.50 6.07
C PRO A 154 -9.81 -18.92 4.93
N GLY A 155 -9.20 -20.09 5.04
CA GLY A 155 -8.32 -20.63 4.00
C GLY A 155 -9.05 -21.03 2.71
N ASP A 156 -10.34 -21.35 2.78
CA ASP A 156 -11.18 -21.62 1.60
C ASP A 156 -12.13 -20.45 1.35
N LEU A 157 -11.90 -19.76 0.23
CA LEU A 157 -12.72 -18.63 -0.20
C LEU A 157 -13.77 -19.02 -1.24
N SER A 158 -13.93 -20.31 -1.56
CA SER A 158 -14.83 -20.78 -2.61
C SER A 158 -16.30 -20.55 -2.32
N VAL A 159 -16.66 -20.39 -1.06
CA VAL A 159 -18.04 -20.17 -0.58
C VAL A 159 -18.52 -18.72 -0.77
N PHE A 160 -17.60 -17.76 -0.91
CA PHE A 160 -17.97 -16.34 -1.00
C PHE A 160 -18.29 -15.92 -2.43
N ASN A 161 -19.37 -15.15 -2.56
CA ASN A 161 -19.86 -14.54 -3.81
C ASN A 161 -20.84 -13.40 -3.45
N GLU A 162 -21.51 -12.82 -4.44
CA GLU A 162 -22.47 -11.71 -4.24
C GLU A 162 -23.65 -12.09 -3.33
N ASP A 163 -24.11 -13.36 -3.38
CA ASP A 163 -25.23 -13.84 -2.55
C ASP A 163 -24.78 -14.24 -1.14
N HIS A 164 -23.51 -14.52 -0.96
CA HIS A 164 -22.90 -14.96 0.32
C HIS A 164 -21.58 -14.21 0.56
N PRO A 165 -21.63 -12.89 0.82
CA PRO A 165 -20.41 -12.12 1.07
C PRO A 165 -19.82 -12.41 2.45
N LEU A 166 -18.52 -12.19 2.58
CA LEU A 166 -17.83 -12.17 3.88
C LEU A 166 -18.34 -10.98 4.70
N THR A 167 -18.76 -11.23 5.93
CA THR A 167 -19.18 -10.16 6.85
C THR A 167 -17.97 -9.44 7.43
N LEU A 168 -18.01 -8.12 7.40
CA LEU A 168 -17.03 -7.25 8.02
C LEU A 168 -17.59 -6.66 9.32
N GLU A 169 -16.79 -6.68 10.37
CA GLU A 169 -17.13 -6.08 11.68
C GLU A 169 -16.31 -4.79 11.89
N PRO A 170 -16.90 -3.74 12.48
CA PRO A 170 -16.16 -2.52 12.77
C PRO A 170 -15.07 -2.75 13.82
N VAL A 171 -13.90 -2.19 13.58
CA VAL A 171 -12.76 -2.19 14.51
C VAL A 171 -12.55 -0.79 15.09
N MET A 172 -12.58 0.22 14.24
CA MET A 172 -12.47 1.62 14.61
C MET A 172 -13.27 2.47 13.63
N GLU A 173 -14.13 3.33 14.16
CA GLU A 173 -14.98 4.26 13.40
C GLU A 173 -14.45 5.69 13.54
N ASP A 174 -15.09 6.65 12.86
CA ASP A 174 -14.77 8.07 12.89
C ASP A 174 -13.35 8.42 12.42
N MET A 175 -12.85 7.67 11.44
CA MET A 175 -11.54 7.88 10.82
C MET A 175 -11.68 8.68 9.51
N LEU A 176 -11.61 10.00 9.59
CA LEU A 176 -11.76 10.86 8.40
C LEU A 176 -10.52 10.73 7.49
N ARG A 177 -10.77 10.57 6.19
CA ARG A 177 -9.69 10.40 5.19
C ARG A 177 -8.75 9.24 5.53
N ASN A 178 -9.31 8.13 5.94
CA ASN A 178 -8.61 6.89 6.25
C ASN A 178 -7.96 6.31 4.97
N HIS A 179 -6.78 6.84 4.61
CA HIS A 179 -6.14 6.64 3.31
C HIS A 179 -4.99 5.65 3.37
N GLY A 180 -4.08 5.83 4.32
CA GLY A 180 -2.83 5.10 4.39
C GLY A 180 -2.95 3.74 5.05
N TYR A 181 -2.23 2.78 4.51
CA TYR A 181 -2.06 1.46 5.08
C TYR A 181 -0.65 0.96 4.76
N SER A 182 0.09 0.56 5.77
CA SER A 182 1.33 -0.20 5.62
C SER A 182 1.35 -1.37 6.60
N GLN A 183 1.93 -2.49 6.18
CA GLN A 183 2.10 -3.66 7.04
C GLN A 183 3.48 -3.63 7.68
N VAL A 184 3.53 -4.03 8.95
CA VAL A 184 4.76 -4.18 9.72
C VAL A 184 4.79 -5.54 10.43
N ARG A 185 5.97 -6.14 10.52
CA ARG A 185 6.16 -7.39 11.28
C ARG A 185 6.63 -7.06 12.70
N LEU A 186 5.85 -7.46 13.70
CA LEU A 186 6.15 -7.23 15.12
C LEU A 186 6.17 -8.58 15.85
N ASP A 187 7.23 -8.85 16.65
CA ASP A 187 7.30 -10.01 17.55
C ASP A 187 6.73 -11.33 16.98
N GLY A 188 6.94 -11.56 15.69
CA GLY A 188 6.50 -12.76 15.00
C GLY A 188 5.08 -12.77 14.44
N TYR A 189 4.33 -11.65 14.50
CA TYR A 189 3.01 -11.48 13.89
C TYR A 189 2.95 -10.22 13.02
N ASP A 190 1.93 -10.13 12.17
CA ASP A 190 1.70 -8.97 11.31
C ASP A 190 0.81 -7.95 12.03
N ALA A 191 1.14 -6.67 11.86
CA ALA A 191 0.33 -5.54 12.28
C ALA A 191 0.21 -4.53 11.13
N ALA A 192 -0.72 -3.59 11.22
CA ALA A 192 -0.91 -2.53 10.24
C ALA A 192 -0.77 -1.15 10.85
N VAL A 193 -0.10 -0.25 10.13
CA VAL A 193 -0.05 1.18 10.42
C VAL A 193 -1.04 1.87 9.50
N VAL A 194 -1.99 2.59 10.07
CA VAL A 194 -3.08 3.24 9.33
C VAL A 194 -3.07 4.74 9.61
N GLY A 195 -3.09 5.55 8.54
CA GLY A 195 -3.12 7.00 8.62
C GLY A 195 -4.49 7.58 8.28
N CYS A 196 -4.91 8.58 9.05
CA CYS A 196 -6.14 9.34 8.84
C CYS A 196 -6.00 10.78 9.37
N GLU A 197 -7.07 11.57 9.33
CA GLU A 197 -7.05 12.97 9.82
C GLU A 197 -6.84 13.05 11.33
N GLU A 198 -7.30 12.05 12.09
CA GLU A 198 -7.15 11.97 13.55
C GLU A 198 -5.74 11.62 13.98
N GLY A 199 -4.94 11.03 13.08
CA GLY A 199 -3.56 10.64 13.38
C GLY A 199 -3.11 9.36 12.68
N THR A 200 -2.06 8.77 13.26
CA THR A 200 -1.52 7.47 12.85
C THR A 200 -1.77 6.44 13.94
N PHE A 201 -2.32 5.30 13.55
CA PHE A 201 -2.70 4.21 14.45
C PHE A 201 -2.00 2.90 14.07
N LEU A 202 -1.65 2.11 15.09
CA LEU A 202 -1.15 0.75 14.94
C LEU A 202 -2.27 -0.23 15.31
N PHE A 203 -2.65 -1.05 14.33
CA PHE A 203 -3.66 -2.10 14.48
C PHE A 203 -2.98 -3.45 14.64
N ARG A 204 -3.15 -4.09 15.79
CA ARG A 204 -2.65 -5.44 16.08
C ARG A 204 -3.83 -6.42 16.03
N PRO A 205 -3.79 -7.45 15.16
CA PRO A 205 -4.88 -8.42 15.09
C PRO A 205 -5.05 -9.16 16.43
N PRO A 206 -6.25 -9.65 16.73
CA PRO A 206 -6.51 -10.48 17.90
C PRO A 206 -5.62 -11.72 17.95
N VAL A 207 -5.29 -12.18 19.16
CA VAL A 207 -4.51 -13.42 19.38
C VAL A 207 -5.27 -14.69 18.95
N ALA A 208 -6.60 -14.62 18.86
CA ALA A 208 -7.50 -15.67 18.42
C ALA A 208 -8.87 -15.07 18.05
N PRO A 209 -9.68 -15.77 17.22
CA PRO A 209 -11.05 -15.38 16.92
C PRO A 209 -11.90 -15.16 18.20
N GLY A 210 -12.74 -14.13 18.18
CA GLY A 210 -13.59 -13.73 19.32
C GLY A 210 -12.85 -12.90 20.38
N LYS A 211 -11.61 -12.50 20.13
CA LYS A 211 -10.89 -11.50 20.94
C LYS A 211 -10.91 -10.16 20.21
N GLU A 212 -10.68 -9.09 20.96
CA GLU A 212 -10.68 -7.71 20.47
C GLU A 212 -9.36 -7.38 19.76
N TRP A 213 -9.42 -6.43 18.84
CA TRP A 213 -8.27 -5.78 18.25
C TRP A 213 -7.60 -4.87 19.28
N ASP A 214 -6.28 -4.81 19.24
CA ASP A 214 -5.50 -3.83 19.98
C ASP A 214 -5.14 -2.69 19.03
N VAL A 215 -5.72 -1.51 19.28
CA VAL A 215 -5.51 -0.30 18.46
C VAL A 215 -4.87 0.79 19.29
N GLU A 216 -3.68 1.19 18.88
CA GLU A 216 -2.87 2.20 19.56
C GLU A 216 -2.67 3.43 18.67
N MET A 217 -2.91 4.63 19.19
CA MET A 217 -2.54 5.87 18.53
C MET A 217 -1.04 6.11 18.71
N LEU A 218 -0.28 6.09 17.63
CA LEU A 218 1.17 6.36 17.64
C LEU A 218 1.46 7.87 17.63
N CYS A 219 0.69 8.63 16.84
CA CYS A 219 0.91 10.07 16.67
C CYS A 219 -0.43 10.75 16.34
N ALA A 220 -0.74 11.86 17.05
CA ALA A 220 -1.98 12.62 16.86
C ALA A 220 -1.87 13.71 15.76
N VAL A 221 -0.93 13.57 14.82
CA VAL A 221 -0.79 14.48 13.69
C VAL A 221 -1.50 13.89 12.47
N PRO A 222 -2.37 14.63 11.78
CA PRO A 222 -3.04 14.15 10.57
C PRO A 222 -2.06 13.53 9.59
N SER A 223 -2.32 12.30 9.13
CA SER A 223 -1.44 11.62 8.19
C SER A 223 -2.21 11.01 7.02
N SER A 224 -1.61 11.08 5.82
CA SER A 224 -2.10 10.38 4.64
C SER A 224 -1.62 8.94 4.64
N ASP A 225 -0.32 8.75 4.78
CA ASP A 225 0.33 7.45 4.77
C ASP A 225 1.44 7.44 5.82
N SER A 226 1.70 6.28 6.39
CA SER A 226 2.70 6.13 7.45
C SER A 226 3.38 4.77 7.37
N VAL A 227 4.62 4.70 7.84
CA VAL A 227 5.42 3.47 7.92
C VAL A 227 6.11 3.37 9.27
N LEU A 228 6.38 2.15 9.72
CA LEU A 228 7.28 1.87 10.84
C LEU A 228 8.51 1.12 10.32
N ILE A 229 9.70 1.61 10.64
CA ILE A 229 10.97 1.04 10.20
C ILE A 229 12.09 1.40 11.20
N ASP A 230 12.94 0.46 11.53
CA ASP A 230 14.16 0.69 12.34
C ASP A 230 15.26 1.23 11.42
N PHE A 231 15.39 2.56 11.34
CA PHE A 231 16.34 3.22 10.45
C PHE A 231 17.78 3.17 10.95
N ASP A 232 17.99 3.29 12.24
CA ASP A 232 19.33 3.43 12.85
C ASP A 232 19.86 2.14 13.47
N GLY A 233 19.03 1.08 13.49
CA GLY A 233 19.40 -0.25 13.98
C GLY A 233 19.44 -0.34 15.51
N ASP A 234 18.76 0.55 16.24
CA ASP A 234 18.70 0.54 17.71
C ASP A 234 17.67 -0.45 18.26
N GLY A 235 16.89 -1.06 17.37
CA GLY A 235 15.82 -2.02 17.69
C GLY A 235 14.48 -1.37 18.01
N LYS A 236 14.36 -0.05 17.95
CA LYS A 236 13.09 0.67 18.03
C LYS A 236 12.68 1.10 16.62
N LEU A 237 11.37 1.12 16.40
CA LEU A 237 10.86 1.51 15.09
C LEU A 237 10.62 3.03 15.07
N GLU A 238 11.21 3.71 14.12
CA GLU A 238 10.84 5.07 13.76
C GLU A 238 9.54 5.08 13.00
N LEU A 239 8.76 6.16 13.21
CA LEU A 239 7.55 6.41 12.46
C LEU A 239 7.84 7.40 11.33
N GLY A 240 7.61 7.01 10.09
CA GLY A 240 7.58 7.89 8.94
C GLY A 240 6.16 8.32 8.62
N THR A 241 5.89 9.62 8.42
CA THR A 241 4.54 10.13 8.08
C THR A 241 4.55 11.04 6.87
N ILE A 242 3.54 10.90 6.03
CA ILE A 242 3.12 11.87 5.00
C ILE A 242 1.94 12.66 5.56
N SER A 243 2.04 13.98 5.65
CA SER A 243 1.06 14.84 6.34
C SER A 243 0.73 16.11 5.56
N PRO A 244 -0.52 16.61 5.68
CA PRO A 244 -1.74 15.87 5.98
C PRO A 244 -2.18 14.98 4.81
N PHE A 245 -3.45 14.63 4.67
CA PHE A 245 -3.99 13.87 3.54
C PHE A 245 -3.56 14.46 2.19
N HIS A 246 -2.83 13.67 1.36
CA HIS A 246 -2.20 14.11 0.11
C HIS A 246 -1.35 15.40 0.27
N GLY A 247 -0.75 15.56 1.42
CA GLY A 247 0.02 16.76 1.77
C GLY A 247 1.42 16.81 1.16
N SER A 248 2.21 17.75 1.65
CA SER A 248 3.58 18.00 1.18
C SER A 248 4.63 17.86 2.30
N SER A 249 4.21 17.46 3.49
CA SER A 249 5.12 17.29 4.64
C SER A 249 5.46 15.82 4.83
N LEU A 250 6.75 15.51 4.86
CA LEU A 250 7.29 14.21 5.16
C LEU A 250 8.17 14.33 6.40
N THR A 251 7.84 13.55 7.43
CA THR A 251 8.50 13.63 8.74
C THR A 251 8.87 12.24 9.22
N VAL A 252 10.05 12.10 9.80
CA VAL A 252 10.45 10.94 10.60
C VAL A 252 10.43 11.32 12.07
N TRP A 253 9.88 10.43 12.90
CA TRP A 253 9.68 10.58 14.32
C TRP A 253 10.41 9.47 15.04
N HIS A 254 11.14 9.80 16.10
CA HIS A 254 11.77 8.85 17.00
C HIS A 254 11.01 8.75 18.33
N LEU A 255 11.17 7.64 19.02
CA LEU A 255 10.65 7.49 20.37
C LEU A 255 11.53 8.26 21.35
N ASP A 256 10.93 9.10 22.19
CA ASP A 256 11.59 9.72 23.33
C ASP A 256 11.78 8.72 24.51
N GLU A 257 12.35 9.17 25.60
CA GLU A 257 12.57 8.37 26.82
C GLU A 257 11.26 7.92 27.49
N PHE A 258 10.13 8.54 27.15
CA PHE A 258 8.81 8.22 27.69
C PHE A 258 7.99 7.33 26.73
N GLY A 259 8.55 6.98 25.55
CA GLY A 259 7.86 6.18 24.54
C GLY A 259 6.92 6.97 23.62
N ASN A 260 7.04 8.31 23.57
CA ASN A 260 6.26 9.12 22.64
C ASN A 260 7.04 9.39 21.35
N TYR A 261 6.37 9.37 20.22
CA TYR A 261 6.97 9.79 18.96
C TYR A 261 7.15 11.31 18.90
N VAL A 262 8.40 11.76 18.78
CA VAL A 262 8.80 13.16 18.62
C VAL A 262 9.48 13.38 17.27
N PRO A 263 9.24 14.52 16.58
CA PRO A 263 9.80 14.73 15.25
C PRO A 263 11.33 14.88 15.32
N SER A 264 12.04 14.08 14.53
CA SER A 264 13.50 14.09 14.47
C SER A 264 14.04 14.64 13.14
N TRP A 265 13.32 14.42 12.04
CA TRP A 265 13.73 14.90 10.73
C TRP A 265 12.51 15.22 9.85
N LYS A 266 12.68 16.23 8.98
CA LYS A 266 11.70 16.59 7.95
C LYS A 266 12.39 16.78 6.62
N LEU A 267 11.74 16.29 5.54
CA LEU A 267 12.19 16.59 4.19
C LEU A 267 12.07 18.10 3.93
N PRO A 268 13.16 18.78 3.54
CA PRO A 268 13.10 20.17 3.13
C PRO A 268 12.20 20.34 1.89
N ASN A 269 11.28 21.30 1.94
CA ASN A 269 10.42 21.65 0.81
C ASN A 269 10.35 23.18 0.60
N PRO A 270 11.50 23.84 0.24
CA PRO A 270 11.64 25.30 0.25
C PRO A 270 10.78 26.00 -0.80
N GLU A 271 10.49 25.37 -1.93
CA GLU A 271 9.82 25.98 -3.09
C GLU A 271 8.55 25.19 -3.53
N LYS A 272 7.95 24.42 -2.63
CA LYS A 272 6.82 23.50 -2.94
C LYS A 272 7.15 22.49 -4.04
N ASP A 273 8.39 22.04 -4.09
CA ASP A 273 8.83 21.01 -5.04
C ASP A 273 8.12 19.67 -4.81
N THR A 274 7.76 19.38 -3.54
CA THR A 274 7.02 18.19 -3.12
C THR A 274 5.58 18.56 -2.86
N GLU A 275 4.68 18.13 -3.74
CA GLU A 275 3.24 18.29 -3.57
C GLU A 275 2.53 16.96 -3.84
N MET A 276 1.50 16.67 -3.05
CA MET A 276 0.72 15.45 -3.18
C MET A 276 1.61 14.21 -3.05
N LEU A 277 2.31 14.10 -1.92
CA LEU A 277 3.01 12.89 -1.49
C LEU A 277 2.01 11.72 -1.44
N HIS A 278 2.41 10.56 -1.98
CA HIS A 278 1.45 9.49 -2.20
C HIS A 278 2.08 8.10 -2.17
N ALA A 279 3.05 7.81 -3.06
CA ALA A 279 3.71 6.52 -3.09
C ALA A 279 4.54 6.33 -1.83
N THR A 280 4.46 5.16 -1.22
CA THR A 280 5.27 4.80 -0.05
C THR A 280 5.60 3.31 -0.08
N TRP A 281 6.84 3.00 0.26
CA TRP A 281 7.31 1.65 0.54
C TRP A 281 8.45 1.73 1.55
N ALA A 282 8.43 0.91 2.59
CA ALA A 282 9.51 0.81 3.56
C ALA A 282 9.96 -0.64 3.70
N GLY A 283 11.27 -0.85 3.77
CA GLY A 283 11.88 -2.17 3.88
C GLY A 283 13.39 -2.11 3.73
N THR A 284 13.99 -3.23 3.37
CA THR A 284 15.43 -3.31 3.13
C THR A 284 15.71 -3.17 1.63
N LEU A 285 16.53 -2.19 1.26
CA LEU A 285 17.03 -1.96 -0.10
C LEU A 285 18.56 -1.96 -0.05
N LEU A 286 19.21 -2.81 -0.84
CA LEU A 286 20.67 -2.99 -0.81
C LEU A 286 21.23 -3.26 0.60
N GLY A 287 20.50 -4.04 1.38
CA GLY A 287 20.87 -4.38 2.76
C GLY A 287 20.67 -3.27 3.79
N LYS A 288 20.09 -2.11 3.43
CA LYS A 288 19.87 -0.97 4.32
C LYS A 288 18.38 -0.72 4.56
N PRO A 289 17.97 -0.38 5.81
CA PRO A 289 16.64 0.14 6.06
C PRO A 289 16.38 1.37 5.20
N THR A 290 15.34 1.34 4.39
CA THR A 290 15.05 2.40 3.40
C THR A 290 13.56 2.68 3.35
N TRP A 291 13.21 3.96 3.34
CA TRP A 291 11.86 4.42 3.04
C TRP A 291 11.84 5.10 1.67
N CYS A 292 11.13 4.53 0.72
CA CYS A 292 10.92 5.12 -0.61
C CYS A 292 9.61 5.90 -0.62
N VAL A 293 9.65 7.14 -1.12
CA VAL A 293 8.48 8.03 -1.20
C VAL A 293 8.43 8.69 -2.57
N GLY A 294 7.23 8.73 -3.15
CA GLY A 294 6.98 9.43 -4.40
C GLY A 294 5.84 10.46 -4.26
N TRP A 295 5.88 11.51 -5.08
CA TRP A 295 4.85 12.55 -5.12
C TRP A 295 4.36 12.83 -6.53
N ARG A 296 3.08 13.21 -6.62
CA ARG A 296 2.34 13.27 -7.87
C ARG A 296 2.22 14.65 -8.48
N LYS A 297 2.60 15.72 -7.73
CA LYS A 297 2.63 17.12 -8.19
C LYS A 297 3.97 17.75 -7.84
N GLY A 298 4.19 19.03 -8.22
CA GLY A 298 5.48 19.67 -8.10
C GLY A 298 6.49 19.02 -9.05
N THR A 299 7.67 18.62 -8.57
CA THR A 299 8.71 17.96 -9.39
C THR A 299 8.38 16.50 -9.74
N ARG A 300 7.32 15.93 -9.16
CA ARG A 300 6.85 14.56 -9.43
C ARG A 300 7.96 13.51 -9.35
N SER A 301 8.76 13.59 -8.30
CA SER A 301 9.92 12.72 -8.10
C SER A 301 9.60 11.55 -7.16
N THR A 302 10.49 10.57 -7.16
CA THR A 302 10.55 9.46 -6.22
C THR A 302 11.94 9.42 -5.61
N ILE A 303 12.03 9.32 -4.28
CA ILE A 303 13.27 9.28 -3.53
C ILE A 303 13.36 8.05 -2.64
N ALA A 304 14.58 7.65 -2.32
CA ALA A 304 14.92 6.75 -1.23
C ALA A 304 15.45 7.58 -0.05
N ILE A 305 15.06 7.21 1.16
CA ILE A 305 15.49 7.82 2.43
C ILE A 305 16.17 6.73 3.24
N THR A 306 17.41 6.98 3.66
CA THR A 306 18.23 6.11 4.50
C THR A 306 18.78 6.90 5.69
N TYR A 307 19.27 6.19 6.70
CA TYR A 307 19.98 6.79 7.82
C TYR A 307 21.44 6.32 7.82
N GLU A 308 22.38 7.24 7.69
CA GLU A 308 23.81 6.94 7.60
C GLU A 308 24.62 7.99 8.38
N ASP A 309 25.61 7.55 9.12
CA ASP A 309 26.53 8.42 9.90
C ASP A 309 25.81 9.42 10.80
N GLY A 310 24.71 9.01 11.43
CA GLY A 310 23.92 9.84 12.34
C GLY A 310 23.01 10.86 11.66
N ALA A 311 22.72 10.70 10.36
CA ALA A 311 21.89 11.63 9.61
C ALA A 311 21.03 10.95 8.54
N TYR A 312 19.83 11.49 8.31
CA TYR A 312 18.98 11.07 7.18
C TYR A 312 19.56 11.57 5.85
N ARG A 313 19.56 10.68 4.87
CA ARG A 313 20.00 10.93 3.50
C ARG A 313 18.86 10.69 2.53
N THR A 314 18.85 11.43 1.42
CA THR A 314 17.87 11.26 0.35
C THR A 314 18.58 11.12 -0.98
N GLU A 315 18.15 10.16 -1.79
CA GLU A 315 18.62 9.95 -3.15
C GLU A 315 17.45 9.80 -4.11
N PHE A 316 17.58 10.34 -5.32
CA PHE A 316 16.54 10.21 -6.33
C PHE A 316 16.53 8.82 -6.96
N ILE A 317 15.32 8.23 -7.06
CA ILE A 317 15.06 7.03 -7.84
C ILE A 317 14.60 7.44 -9.24
N ASP A 318 13.64 8.37 -9.34
CA ASP A 318 13.14 8.90 -10.61
C ASP A 318 12.58 10.32 -10.43
N GLN A 319 12.42 11.03 -11.54
CA GLN A 319 11.94 12.42 -11.56
C GLN A 319 10.95 12.65 -12.70
N ASN A 320 10.05 13.61 -12.54
CA ASN A 320 9.02 14.01 -13.51
C ASN A 320 8.00 12.93 -13.87
N THR A 321 7.84 11.89 -13.04
CA THR A 321 6.98 10.73 -13.33
C THR A 321 5.65 10.75 -12.58
N GLY A 322 5.64 11.18 -11.31
CA GLY A 322 4.42 11.24 -10.50
C GLY A 322 3.94 9.86 -10.07
N CYS A 323 4.81 9.15 -9.36
CA CYS A 323 4.56 7.81 -8.86
C CYS A 323 3.41 7.78 -7.86
N ALA A 324 2.46 6.85 -8.03
CA ALA A 324 1.32 6.65 -7.14
C ALA A 324 1.54 5.54 -6.12
N ASN A 325 2.21 4.46 -6.48
CA ASN A 325 2.59 3.38 -5.58
C ASN A 325 3.95 2.80 -5.95
N LEU A 326 4.61 2.21 -4.95
CA LEU A 326 5.89 1.53 -5.06
C LEU A 326 5.80 0.12 -4.49
N MET A 327 6.52 -0.79 -5.09
CA MET A 327 6.70 -2.16 -4.62
C MET A 327 8.17 -2.55 -4.81
N HIS A 328 8.69 -3.38 -3.92
CA HIS A 328 10.05 -3.90 -3.98
C HIS A 328 10.05 -5.42 -3.97
N PHE A 329 11.03 -5.99 -4.65
CA PHE A 329 11.42 -7.39 -4.53
C PHE A 329 12.89 -7.59 -4.91
N VAL A 330 13.48 -8.69 -4.47
CA VAL A 330 14.76 -9.17 -4.96
C VAL A 330 14.45 -10.19 -6.05
N ASN A 331 14.97 -9.97 -7.28
CA ASN A 331 14.71 -10.85 -8.41
C ASN A 331 15.54 -12.15 -8.33
N SER A 332 15.32 -13.06 -9.27
CA SER A 332 16.03 -14.35 -9.34
C SER A 332 17.55 -14.24 -9.55
N ALA A 333 18.04 -13.08 -10.00
CA ALA A 333 19.47 -12.76 -10.11
C ALA A 333 20.07 -12.20 -8.81
N GLY A 334 19.26 -11.99 -7.77
CA GLY A 334 19.66 -11.41 -6.48
C GLY A 334 19.77 -9.89 -6.52
N GLU A 335 19.13 -9.22 -7.47
CA GLU A 335 19.15 -7.77 -7.60
C GLU A 335 17.91 -7.16 -6.95
N ASP A 336 18.10 -6.02 -6.28
CA ASP A 336 16.99 -5.22 -5.75
C ASP A 336 16.24 -4.51 -6.90
N VAL A 337 14.93 -4.74 -6.97
CA VAL A 337 14.05 -4.18 -7.98
C VAL A 337 12.91 -3.42 -7.31
N LEU A 338 12.77 -2.15 -7.66
CA LEU A 338 11.58 -1.38 -7.37
C LEU A 338 10.66 -1.37 -8.60
N VAL A 339 9.36 -1.47 -8.38
CA VAL A 339 8.35 -1.24 -9.42
C VAL A 339 7.55 -0.02 -9.02
N GLY A 340 7.39 0.91 -9.95
CA GLY A 340 6.64 2.15 -9.76
C GLY A 340 5.47 2.25 -10.72
N THR A 341 4.30 2.62 -10.20
CA THR A 341 3.18 3.07 -11.03
C THR A 341 3.26 4.58 -11.19
N ASN A 342 3.88 5.03 -12.27
CA ASN A 342 4.08 6.44 -12.63
C ASN A 342 2.79 7.00 -13.22
N ARG A 343 1.77 7.12 -12.39
CA ARG A 343 0.38 7.37 -12.76
C ARG A 343 0.16 8.66 -13.55
N GLU A 344 0.97 9.68 -13.28
CA GLU A 344 0.78 10.99 -13.93
C GLU A 344 1.30 11.04 -15.38
N ILE A 345 2.01 9.99 -15.79
CA ILE A 345 2.46 9.78 -17.17
C ILE A 345 2.02 8.43 -17.73
N ASP A 346 1.11 7.71 -17.02
CA ASP A 346 0.52 6.43 -17.43
C ASP A 346 1.56 5.31 -17.69
N GLU A 347 2.68 5.32 -16.96
CA GLU A 347 3.84 4.46 -17.15
C GLU A 347 4.00 3.48 -15.98
N VAL A 348 4.20 2.20 -16.30
CA VAL A 348 4.69 1.20 -15.34
C VAL A 348 6.18 1.00 -15.58
N ALA A 349 7.00 1.25 -14.57
CA ALA A 349 8.45 1.14 -14.69
C ALA A 349 9.06 0.24 -13.60
N MET A 350 10.06 -0.52 -13.99
CA MET A 350 10.97 -1.23 -13.10
C MET A 350 12.26 -0.44 -12.95
N TYR A 351 12.84 -0.46 -11.78
CA TYR A 351 14.09 0.18 -11.44
C TYR A 351 15.00 -0.86 -10.78
N VAL A 352 16.02 -1.33 -11.50
CA VAL A 352 17.07 -2.16 -10.91
C VAL A 352 18.01 -1.23 -10.16
N VAL A 353 18.12 -1.46 -8.85
CA VAL A 353 18.90 -0.60 -7.93
C VAL A 353 20.22 -1.30 -7.62
N ARG A 354 21.33 -0.58 -7.74
CA ARG A 354 22.69 -1.05 -7.44
C ARG A 354 23.48 0.04 -6.69
N GLU A 355 24.55 -0.36 -6.00
CA GLU A 355 25.53 0.56 -5.40
C GLU A 355 26.51 1.13 -6.44
#